data_66d36e48c5cb073f34338dee18f50a6d
#
_entry.id   66d36e48c5cb073f34338dee18f50a6d
#
_cell.length_a   1.000
_cell.length_b   1.000
_cell.length_c   1.000
_cell.angle_alpha   90.00
_cell.angle_beta   90.00
_cell.angle_gamma   90.00
#
_symmetry.space_group_name_H-M   'P 1'
#
loop_
_entity.id
_entity.type
_entity.pdbx_description
1 polymer ?
#
loop_
_entity_poly.entity_id
_entity_poly.type
_entity_poly.pdbx_seq_one_letter_code
_entity_poly.pdbx_strand_id
1 'polypeptide(L)'
;MRDLKYRKTDRPRAVNRKRHADNAKREVVHVTKGDDVRVVRGDHKGESGKVMRVLLKTGRIVVQGVNLVKKHRRARNPEEQSGIIEMEAPIHASNVMLLDPKSGEPTRTRRRIDTDGTKERISVKGGDPIPRNR
;
A
#
# COMPACT_ATOMS: atom_id res chain seq x y z
N MET A 1 10.66 -8.57 53.29
CA MET A 1 10.01 -8.42 51.96
C MET A 1 10.78 -7.41 51.17
N ARG A 2 11.41 -7.82 50.07
CA ARG A 2 12.08 -6.88 49.14
C ARG A 2 11.07 -6.47 48.11
N ASP A 3 10.64 -5.20 48.12
CA ASP A 3 9.82 -4.60 47.08
C ASP A 3 10.58 -4.67 45.78
N LEU A 4 10.11 -5.49 44.86
CA LEU A 4 10.53 -5.51 43.46
C LEU A 4 10.09 -4.21 42.83
N LYS A 5 10.94 -3.17 42.96
CA LYS A 5 10.75 -1.91 42.19
C LYS A 5 10.79 -2.24 40.70
N TYR A 6 9.61 -2.37 40.11
CA TYR A 6 9.41 -2.48 38.67
C TYR A 6 10.10 -1.30 38.01
N ARG A 7 11.21 -1.53 37.31
CA ARG A 7 11.89 -0.50 36.52
C ARG A 7 11.02 -0.20 35.28
N LYS A 8 10.25 0.87 35.39
CA LYS A 8 9.40 1.42 34.30
C LYS A 8 10.16 1.82 33.03
N THR A 9 11.50 1.82 33.05
CA THR A 9 12.35 2.48 32.05
C THR A 9 12.73 1.63 30.84
N ASP A 10 12.68 0.31 30.91
CA ASP A 10 13.28 -0.51 29.85
C ASP A 10 12.31 -0.93 28.73
N ARG A 11 11.01 -1.03 29.02
CA ARG A 11 10.01 -1.39 27.98
C ARG A 11 9.75 -0.31 26.94
N PRO A 12 9.59 0.99 27.28
CA PRO A 12 9.30 2.00 26.25
C PRO A 12 10.44 2.19 25.25
N ARG A 13 11.71 2.10 25.70
CA ARG A 13 12.89 2.27 24.83
C ARG A 13 13.02 1.14 23.80
N ALA A 14 12.81 -0.11 24.20
CA ALA A 14 12.90 -1.25 23.29
C ALA A 14 11.81 -1.23 22.22
N VAL A 15 10.59 -0.87 22.61
CA VAL A 15 9.44 -0.75 21.67
C VAL A 15 9.67 0.40 20.68
N ASN A 16 10.16 1.55 21.15
CA ASN A 16 10.45 2.69 20.28
C ASN A 16 11.61 2.39 19.33
N ARG A 17 12.68 1.74 19.80
CA ARG A 17 13.81 1.33 18.96
C ARG A 17 13.38 0.39 17.84
N LYS A 18 12.53 -0.60 18.13
CA LYS A 18 11.97 -1.52 17.14
C LYS A 18 11.09 -0.78 16.13
N ARG A 19 10.21 0.12 16.58
CA ARG A 19 9.36 0.94 15.70
C ARG A 19 10.19 1.84 14.78
N HIS A 20 11.27 2.46 15.28
CA HIS A 20 12.16 3.28 14.46
C HIS A 20 12.92 2.44 13.42
N ALA A 21 13.40 1.26 13.80
CA ALA A 21 14.06 0.33 12.88
C ALA A 21 13.10 -0.20 11.80
N ASP A 22 11.86 -0.52 12.17
CA ASP A 22 10.82 -0.96 11.24
C ASP A 22 10.39 0.17 10.30
N ASN A 23 10.35 1.41 10.77
CA ASN A 23 10.03 2.57 9.94
C ASN A 23 11.17 2.93 8.97
N ALA A 24 12.43 2.77 9.38
CA ALA A 24 13.59 3.00 8.50
C ALA A 24 13.66 2.02 7.32
N LYS A 25 13.06 0.83 7.46
CA LYS A 25 12.98 -0.19 6.40
C LYS A 25 11.76 -0.05 5.48
N ARG A 26 10.95 0.99 5.64
CA ARG A 26 9.78 1.20 4.79
C ARG A 26 10.16 1.88 3.49
N GLU A 27 9.75 1.30 2.38
CA GLU A 27 9.88 1.95 1.09
C GLU A 27 8.82 3.04 0.92
N VAL A 28 9.24 4.13 0.28
CA VAL A 28 8.33 5.24 -0.03
C VAL A 28 7.52 4.85 -1.27
N VAL A 29 6.22 4.63 -1.07
CA VAL A 29 5.28 4.29 -2.13
C VAL A 29 4.42 5.51 -2.44
N HIS A 30 4.29 5.84 -3.73
CA HIS A 30 3.51 7.00 -4.20
C HIS A 30 1.99 6.74 -4.22
N VAL A 31 1.58 5.49 -4.00
CA VAL A 31 0.19 5.02 -4.08
C VAL A 31 -0.34 4.72 -2.68
N THR A 32 -1.63 4.95 -2.45
CA THR A 32 -2.34 4.61 -1.21
C THR A 32 -3.45 3.60 -1.46
N LYS A 33 -3.95 2.96 -0.40
CA LYS A 33 -5.11 2.07 -0.50
C LYS A 33 -6.32 2.85 -1.04
N GLY A 34 -7.05 2.25 -1.97
CA GLY A 34 -8.24 2.84 -2.57
C GLY A 34 -7.97 3.73 -3.79
N ASP A 35 -6.69 3.94 -4.16
CA ASP A 35 -6.34 4.68 -5.37
C ASP A 35 -6.63 3.84 -6.63
N ASP A 36 -7.07 4.50 -7.69
CA ASP A 36 -7.21 3.90 -9.01
C ASP A 36 -5.87 4.01 -9.76
N VAL A 37 -5.38 2.86 -10.23
CA VAL A 37 -4.06 2.75 -10.87
C VAL A 37 -4.12 1.99 -12.17
N ARG A 38 -3.16 2.26 -13.07
CA ARG A 38 -2.91 1.48 -14.28
C ARG A 38 -1.50 0.90 -14.26
N VAL A 39 -1.38 -0.34 -14.66
CA VAL A 39 -0.08 -1.01 -14.82
C VAL A 39 0.58 -0.49 -16.10
N VAL A 40 1.77 0.08 -15.95
CA VAL A 40 2.54 0.67 -17.07
C VAL A 40 3.69 -0.22 -17.53
N ARG A 41 4.08 -1.20 -16.70
CA ARG A 41 5.21 -2.10 -16.97
C ARG A 41 4.96 -3.50 -16.42
N GLY A 42 5.44 -4.50 -17.15
CA GLY A 42 5.34 -5.93 -16.81
C GLY A 42 4.29 -6.64 -17.66
N ASP A 43 4.00 -7.90 -17.30
CA ASP A 43 3.12 -8.80 -18.05
C ASP A 43 1.66 -8.30 -18.10
N HIS A 44 1.25 -7.58 -17.05
CA HIS A 44 -0.09 -7.01 -16.91
C HIS A 44 -0.19 -5.55 -17.40
N LYS A 45 0.72 -5.12 -18.28
CA LYS A 45 0.71 -3.74 -18.82
C LYS A 45 -0.61 -3.42 -19.49
N GLY A 46 -1.19 -2.28 -19.11
CA GLY A 46 -2.47 -1.78 -19.65
C GLY A 46 -3.67 -2.08 -18.76
N GLU A 47 -3.57 -3.05 -17.86
CA GLU A 47 -4.61 -3.35 -16.89
C GLU A 47 -4.73 -2.23 -15.86
N SER A 48 -5.96 -1.95 -15.45
CA SER A 48 -6.27 -0.94 -14.44
C SER A 48 -7.12 -1.54 -13.34
N GLY A 49 -6.98 -1.03 -12.13
CA GLY A 49 -7.76 -1.51 -11.00
C GLY A 49 -7.53 -0.65 -9.75
N LYS A 50 -8.29 -0.96 -8.72
CA LYS A 50 -8.20 -0.27 -7.44
C LYS A 50 -7.19 -0.93 -6.52
N VAL A 51 -6.39 -0.13 -5.83
CA VAL A 51 -5.41 -0.63 -4.85
C VAL A 51 -6.12 -1.13 -3.61
N MET A 52 -6.04 -2.42 -3.36
CA MET A 52 -6.63 -3.06 -2.19
C MET A 52 -5.71 -2.98 -0.96
N ARG A 53 -4.42 -3.18 -1.18
CA ARG A 53 -3.43 -3.25 -0.09
C ARG A 53 -2.08 -2.73 -0.53
N VAL A 54 -1.39 -2.04 0.38
CA VAL A 54 -0.01 -1.56 0.18
C VAL A 54 0.92 -2.24 1.18
N LEU A 55 1.98 -2.85 0.68
CA LEU A 55 3.00 -3.57 1.45
C LEU A 55 4.28 -2.70 1.52
N LEU A 56 4.33 -1.79 2.50
CA LEU A 56 5.42 -0.81 2.62
C LEU A 56 6.80 -1.42 2.86
N LYS A 57 6.87 -2.62 3.45
CA LYS A 57 8.16 -3.30 3.70
C LYS A 57 8.86 -3.77 2.42
N THR A 58 8.09 -4.05 1.39
CA THR A 58 8.57 -4.63 0.11
C THR A 58 8.31 -3.73 -1.08
N GLY A 59 7.74 -2.53 -0.86
CA GLY A 59 7.35 -1.62 -1.94
C GLY A 59 6.33 -2.17 -2.93
N ARG A 60 5.55 -3.18 -2.50
CA ARG A 60 4.57 -3.84 -3.38
C ARG A 60 3.15 -3.46 -3.03
N ILE A 61 2.28 -3.56 -4.02
CA ILE A 61 0.84 -3.28 -3.90
C ILE A 61 0.03 -4.44 -4.46
N VAL A 62 -1.15 -4.63 -3.91
CA VAL A 62 -2.15 -5.57 -4.43
C VAL A 62 -3.23 -4.73 -5.11
N VAL A 63 -3.47 -5.01 -6.39
CA VAL A 63 -4.45 -4.31 -7.23
C VAL A 63 -5.57 -5.28 -7.58
N GLN A 64 -6.79 -4.85 -7.45
CA GLN A 64 -7.98 -5.64 -7.76
C GLN A 64 -7.99 -6.08 -9.22
N GLY A 65 -8.18 -7.38 -9.46
CA GLY A 65 -8.28 -7.96 -10.80
C GLY A 65 -6.97 -8.08 -11.57
N VAL A 66 -5.82 -7.68 -10.98
CA VAL A 66 -4.51 -7.72 -11.62
C VAL A 66 -3.63 -8.77 -10.98
N ASN A 67 -2.86 -9.49 -11.80
CA ASN A 67 -1.91 -10.53 -11.36
C ASN A 67 -2.61 -11.63 -10.53
N LEU A 68 -3.67 -12.21 -11.09
CA LEU A 68 -4.42 -13.30 -10.49
C LEU A 68 -3.57 -14.58 -10.49
N VAL A 69 -3.38 -15.16 -9.32
CA VAL A 69 -2.64 -16.41 -9.13
C VAL A 69 -3.50 -17.45 -8.45
N LYS A 70 -3.35 -18.70 -8.87
CA LYS A 70 -4.01 -19.86 -8.26
C LYS A 70 -3.12 -20.39 -7.14
N LYS A 71 -3.62 -20.33 -5.91
CA LYS A 71 -2.92 -20.82 -4.73
C LYS A 71 -3.61 -22.05 -4.15
N HIS A 72 -2.85 -23.14 -4.00
CA HIS A 72 -3.33 -24.29 -3.26
C HIS A 72 -3.38 -24.01 -1.77
N ARG A 73 -4.56 -24.04 -1.19
CA ARG A 73 -4.78 -23.86 0.25
C ARG A 73 -5.22 -25.18 0.87
N ARG A 74 -4.49 -25.62 1.89
CA ARG A 74 -4.90 -26.75 2.72
C ARG A 74 -5.77 -26.20 3.86
N ALA A 75 -6.96 -26.78 4.05
CA ALA A 75 -7.80 -26.47 5.20
C ALA A 75 -7.06 -26.78 6.50
N ARG A 76 -7.08 -25.85 7.44
CA ARG A 76 -6.58 -26.05 8.80
C ARG A 76 -7.66 -26.50 9.74
N ASN A 77 -8.90 -26.12 9.49
CA ASN A 77 -10.09 -26.49 10.24
C ASN A 77 -11.13 -27.12 9.31
N PRO A 78 -12.04 -27.98 9.85
CA PRO A 78 -13.10 -28.61 9.04
C PRO A 78 -14.05 -27.62 8.36
N GLU A 79 -14.17 -26.40 8.89
CA GLU A 79 -15.02 -25.34 8.35
C GLU A 79 -14.33 -24.50 7.25
N GLU A 80 -13.01 -24.63 7.07
CA GLU A 80 -12.29 -23.91 6.03
C GLU A 80 -12.38 -24.66 4.69
N GLN A 81 -12.59 -23.90 3.63
CA GLN A 81 -12.54 -24.43 2.28
C GLN A 81 -11.09 -24.75 1.90
N SER A 82 -10.83 -26.03 1.63
CA SER A 82 -9.60 -26.48 0.99
C SER A 82 -9.75 -26.46 -0.53
N GLY A 83 -8.69 -26.20 -1.24
CA GLY A 83 -8.71 -26.25 -2.70
C GLY A 83 -7.81 -25.19 -3.35
N ILE A 84 -8.10 -24.96 -4.62
CA ILE A 84 -7.42 -23.94 -5.42
C ILE A 84 -8.19 -22.65 -5.26
N ILE A 85 -7.52 -21.62 -4.68
CA ILE A 85 -8.11 -20.30 -4.48
C ILE A 85 -7.41 -19.33 -5.43
N GLU A 86 -8.18 -18.57 -6.18
CA GLU A 86 -7.66 -17.46 -6.98
C GLU A 86 -7.55 -16.22 -6.09
N MET A 87 -6.40 -15.58 -6.14
CA MET A 87 -6.14 -14.35 -5.38
C MET A 87 -5.18 -13.43 -6.13
N GLU A 88 -5.31 -12.13 -5.87
CA GLU A 88 -4.41 -11.15 -6.44
C GLU A 88 -3.03 -11.22 -5.76
N ALA A 89 -2.00 -11.39 -6.57
CA ALA A 89 -0.62 -11.36 -6.11
C ALA A 89 -0.05 -9.92 -6.14
N PRO A 90 0.86 -9.61 -5.22
CA PRO A 90 1.42 -8.27 -5.13
C PRO A 90 2.37 -7.97 -6.29
N ILE A 91 2.22 -6.78 -6.90
CA ILE A 91 3.11 -6.21 -7.92
C ILE A 91 3.92 -5.06 -7.33
N HIS A 92 5.07 -4.73 -7.93
CA HIS A 92 5.90 -3.63 -7.45
C HIS A 92 5.25 -2.26 -7.76
N ALA A 93 5.28 -1.34 -6.81
CA ALA A 93 4.62 -0.04 -6.96
C ALA A 93 5.19 0.82 -8.09
N SER A 94 6.45 0.61 -8.50
CA SER A 94 7.04 1.31 -9.65
C SER A 94 6.44 0.90 -10.99
N ASN A 95 5.74 -0.24 -11.04
CA ASN A 95 5.10 -0.74 -12.26
C ASN A 95 3.72 -0.13 -12.50
N VAL A 96 3.23 0.70 -11.60
CA VAL A 96 1.91 1.32 -11.70
C VAL A 96 2.00 2.84 -11.68
N MET A 97 1.02 3.48 -12.29
CA MET A 97 0.78 4.92 -12.21
C MET A 97 -0.65 5.18 -11.75
N LEU A 98 -0.83 6.26 -11.02
CA LEU A 98 -2.15 6.75 -10.64
C LEU A 98 -2.92 7.21 -11.86
N LEU A 99 -4.21 6.97 -11.86
CA LEU A 99 -5.12 7.51 -12.88
C LEU A 99 -5.57 8.92 -12.48
N ASP A 100 -5.64 9.78 -13.47
CA ASP A 100 -6.26 11.09 -13.32
C ASP A 100 -7.77 10.93 -13.21
N PRO A 101 -8.43 11.51 -12.19
CA PRO A 101 -9.85 11.32 -11.95
C PRO A 101 -10.74 11.84 -13.10
N LYS A 102 -10.30 12.82 -13.87
CA LYS A 102 -11.07 13.36 -14.99
C LYS A 102 -10.77 12.69 -16.32
N SER A 103 -9.50 12.59 -16.69
CA SER A 103 -9.11 12.05 -17.99
C SER A 103 -9.00 10.53 -18.03
N GLY A 104 -8.89 9.86 -16.87
CA GLY A 104 -8.65 8.42 -16.79
C GLY A 104 -7.28 7.99 -17.32
N GLU A 105 -6.38 8.92 -17.58
CA GLU A 105 -5.03 8.65 -18.05
C GLU A 105 -4.03 8.45 -16.92
N PRO A 106 -3.00 7.61 -17.12
CA PRO A 106 -1.94 7.46 -16.14
C PRO A 106 -1.12 8.74 -16.02
N THR A 107 -0.97 9.23 -14.81
CA THR A 107 -0.31 10.50 -14.50
C THR A 107 0.66 10.39 -13.33
N ARG A 108 1.65 11.27 -13.30
CA ARG A 108 2.49 11.50 -12.12
C ARG A 108 1.78 12.43 -11.16
N THR A 109 2.14 12.37 -9.89
CA THR A 109 1.56 13.24 -8.88
C THR A 109 2.57 14.26 -8.38
N ARG A 110 2.10 15.47 -8.11
CA ARG A 110 2.80 16.50 -7.36
C ARG A 110 2.07 16.77 -6.04
N ARG A 111 2.77 17.32 -5.08
CA ARG A 111 2.18 17.83 -3.85
C ARG A 111 1.97 19.32 -3.98
N ARG A 112 0.76 19.78 -3.69
CA ARG A 112 0.42 21.19 -3.52
C ARG A 112 0.13 21.43 -2.05
N ILE A 113 0.62 22.53 -1.53
CA ILE A 113 0.24 23.03 -0.21
C ILE A 113 -0.76 24.13 -0.47
N ASP A 114 -1.96 23.93 0.05
CA ASP A 114 -3.04 24.92 -0.07
C ASP A 114 -2.82 26.07 0.92
N THR A 115 -3.56 27.18 0.77
CA THR A 115 -3.51 28.34 1.67
C THR A 115 -3.74 27.99 3.13
N ASP A 116 -4.52 26.92 3.39
CA ASP A 116 -4.81 26.38 4.73
C ASP A 116 -3.71 25.46 5.28
N GLY A 117 -2.57 25.30 4.56
CA GLY A 117 -1.48 24.41 4.95
C GLY A 117 -1.73 22.91 4.68
N THR A 118 -2.86 22.54 4.11
CA THR A 118 -3.19 21.17 3.75
C THR A 118 -2.38 20.71 2.54
N LYS A 119 -1.82 19.48 2.64
CA LYS A 119 -1.03 18.88 1.55
C LYS A 119 -1.93 18.03 0.66
N GLU A 120 -2.17 18.48 -0.54
CA GLU A 120 -2.93 17.77 -1.55
C GLU A 120 -2.01 17.08 -2.58
N ARG A 121 -2.50 15.97 -3.14
CA ARG A 121 -1.91 15.34 -4.33
C ARG A 121 -2.65 15.86 -5.55
N ILE A 122 -1.92 16.37 -6.52
CA ILE A 122 -2.46 16.82 -7.80
C ILE A 122 -1.87 16.01 -8.95
N SER A 123 -2.69 15.79 -9.97
CA SER A 123 -2.27 15.24 -11.27
C SER A 123 -1.33 16.23 -11.97
N VAL A 124 -0.24 15.73 -12.55
CA VAL A 124 0.67 16.58 -13.34
C VAL A 124 0.08 16.89 -14.71
N LYS A 125 -0.72 15.98 -15.29
CA LYS A 125 -1.33 16.19 -16.59
C LYS A 125 -2.55 17.10 -16.55
N GLY A 126 -3.49 16.82 -15.65
CA GLY A 126 -4.75 17.56 -15.56
C GLY A 126 -4.76 18.70 -14.55
N GLY A 127 -3.83 18.69 -13.58
CA GLY A 127 -3.86 19.65 -12.47
C GLY A 127 -4.94 19.36 -11.43
N ASP A 128 -5.68 18.28 -11.60
CA ASP A 128 -6.80 17.91 -10.72
C ASP A 128 -6.34 17.27 -9.43
N PRO A 129 -7.04 17.53 -8.30
CA PRO A 129 -6.72 16.90 -7.03
C PRO A 129 -7.06 15.41 -7.07
N ILE A 130 -6.11 14.58 -6.65
CA ILE A 130 -6.30 13.13 -6.49
C ILE A 130 -6.60 12.86 -5.02
N PRO A 131 -7.85 12.49 -4.67
CA PRO A 131 -8.23 12.28 -3.27
C PRO A 131 -7.43 11.10 -2.68
N ARG A 132 -7.15 11.18 -1.38
CA ARG A 132 -6.63 10.04 -0.61
C ARG A 132 -7.80 9.36 0.08
N ASN A 133 -8.14 8.18 -0.39
CA ASN A 133 -9.06 7.31 0.34
C ASN A 133 -8.29 6.70 1.52
N ARG A 134 -8.59 7.13 2.73
CA ARG A 134 -8.05 6.58 3.98
C ARG A 134 -9.00 5.54 4.57
#